data_1d53a2f7fa5133c8910534b31cbd37be
#
_entry.id   1d53a2f7fa5133c8910534b31cbd37be
#
_cell.length_a   1.000
_cell.length_b   1.000
_cell.length_c   1.000
_cell.angle_alpha   90.00
_cell.angle_beta   90.00
_cell.angle_gamma   90.00
#
_symmetry.space_group_name_H-M   'P 1'
#
loop_
_entity.id
_entity.type
_entity.pdbx_description
1 polymer ?
#
loop_
_entity_poly.entity_id
_entity_poly.type
_entity_poly.pdbx_seq_one_letter_code
_entity_poly.pdbx_strand_id
1 'polypeptide(L)'
;LKSELKRELVANAAREDLPLTEINSGKTSLVVLSILLPLISAFIYFDVGFGQGSIPDVHLAKKLANSDPSDLPSYRLFVQEVEERAETKPDDQDLKFLLARGYSELGDFDKAVLKYRELLISFPRDPGLLSNYAGALFVANNREMTEPVLRAVDNALSVNPKDVAMMEIKAIASMADKNKAAALAWFQKAL
;
A
#
# COMPACT_ATOMS: atom_id res chain seq x y z
N LEU A 1 -17.54 80.01 1.26
CA LEU A 1 -17.93 78.56 1.13
C LEU A 1 -16.92 77.78 0.29
N LYS A 2 -16.58 78.21 -0.95
CA LYS A 2 -15.59 77.48 -1.81
C LYS A 2 -14.16 77.56 -1.30
N SER A 3 -13.76 78.60 -0.58
CA SER A 3 -12.42 78.80 -0.02
C SER A 3 -12.24 78.01 1.28
N GLU A 4 -13.28 77.78 2.03
CA GLU A 4 -13.28 77.02 3.27
C GLU A 4 -13.20 75.48 2.94
N LEU A 5 -13.99 75.04 1.98
CA LEU A 5 -13.93 73.62 1.53
C LEU A 5 -12.53 73.22 1.01
N LYS A 6 -11.85 74.15 0.29
CA LYS A 6 -10.49 73.92 -0.14
C LYS A 6 -9.50 73.86 0.99
N ARG A 7 -9.67 74.66 2.05
CA ARG A 7 -8.81 74.61 3.27
C ARG A 7 -9.04 73.37 4.03
N GLU A 8 -10.29 72.92 4.19
CA GLU A 8 -10.57 71.61 4.86
C GLU A 8 -10.05 70.41 4.06
N LEU A 9 -10.16 70.42 2.74
CA LEU A 9 -9.58 69.35 1.91
C LEU A 9 -8.05 69.29 2.01
N VAL A 10 -7.38 70.43 2.02
CA VAL A 10 -5.92 70.49 2.15
C VAL A 10 -5.48 70.13 3.60
N ALA A 11 -6.25 70.49 4.61
CA ALA A 11 -5.98 70.12 5.99
C ALA A 11 -6.21 68.62 6.28
N ASN A 12 -7.19 68.02 5.63
CA ASN A 12 -7.41 66.58 5.73
C ASN A 12 -6.39 65.77 4.92
N ALA A 13 -6.01 66.28 3.71
CA ALA A 13 -4.93 65.60 2.96
C ALA A 13 -3.58 65.66 3.67
N ALA A 14 -3.31 66.75 4.44
CA ALA A 14 -2.09 66.83 5.27
C ALA A 14 -2.15 65.99 6.59
N ARG A 15 -3.33 65.46 6.94
CA ARG A 15 -3.52 64.57 8.09
C ARG A 15 -3.46 63.07 7.71
N GLU A 16 -3.47 62.73 6.44
CA GLU A 16 -3.37 61.38 5.92
C GLU A 16 -1.91 60.91 5.65
N ASP A 17 -0.91 61.70 6.02
CA ASP A 17 0.45 61.16 6.20
C ASP A 17 0.50 60.31 7.49
N LEU A 18 -0.29 59.21 7.47
CA LEU A 18 0.02 58.08 8.34
C LEU A 18 1.43 57.65 8.00
N PRO A 19 2.36 57.57 8.98
CA PRO A 19 3.66 57.02 8.72
C PRO A 19 3.42 55.61 8.21
N LEU A 20 3.71 55.41 6.95
CA LEU A 20 3.93 54.05 6.42
C LEU A 20 5.05 53.54 7.29
N THR A 21 4.70 52.86 8.37
CA THR A 21 5.65 51.97 9.05
C THR A 21 6.14 51.09 7.97
N GLU A 22 7.33 51.37 7.48
CA GLU A 22 8.07 50.42 6.61
C GLU A 22 8.06 49.10 7.32
N ILE A 23 7.16 48.22 6.98
CA ILE A 23 7.21 46.83 7.35
C ILE A 23 8.43 46.29 6.65
N ASN A 24 9.60 46.47 7.27
CA ASN A 24 10.85 45.82 6.91
C ASN A 24 10.74 44.28 7.15
N SER A 25 9.53 43.85 7.52
CA SER A 25 9.08 42.50 7.77
C SER A 25 9.09 41.64 6.48
N GLY A 26 8.95 42.20 5.31
CA GLY A 26 8.87 41.40 4.09
C GLY A 26 10.18 40.71 3.72
N LYS A 27 11.30 41.37 3.94
CA LYS A 27 12.63 40.77 3.63
C LYS A 27 13.04 39.73 4.65
N THR A 28 12.78 39.97 5.93
CA THR A 28 13.01 38.99 7.00
C THR A 28 12.04 37.82 6.90
N SER A 29 10.76 38.03 6.58
CA SER A 29 9.79 36.97 6.31
C SER A 29 10.19 36.10 5.12
N LEU A 30 10.67 36.70 4.03
CA LEU A 30 11.14 35.93 2.84
C LEU A 30 12.40 35.11 3.16
N VAL A 31 13.34 35.64 3.95
CA VAL A 31 14.53 34.91 4.37
C VAL A 31 14.17 33.77 5.32
N VAL A 32 13.27 34.00 6.27
CA VAL A 32 12.80 32.94 7.19
C VAL A 32 12.04 31.87 6.39
N LEU A 33 11.18 32.23 5.45
CA LEU A 33 10.44 31.29 4.62
C LEU A 33 11.36 30.46 3.71
N SER A 34 12.43 31.08 3.16
CA SER A 34 13.40 30.38 2.31
C SER A 34 14.26 29.34 3.04
N ILE A 35 14.40 29.47 4.37
CA ILE A 35 15.09 28.50 5.22
C ILE A 35 14.10 27.49 5.80
N LEU A 36 12.90 27.93 6.18
CA LEU A 36 11.91 27.09 6.84
C LEU A 36 11.29 26.06 5.85
N LEU A 37 11.05 26.44 4.60
CA LEU A 37 10.52 25.55 3.58
C LEU A 37 11.39 24.32 3.30
N PRO A 38 12.72 24.46 3.05
CA PRO A 38 13.57 23.28 2.87
C PRO A 38 13.74 22.47 4.16
N LEU A 39 13.70 23.09 5.34
CA LEU A 39 13.73 22.35 6.61
C LEU A 39 12.45 21.54 6.85
N ILE A 40 11.28 22.12 6.58
CA ILE A 40 10.00 21.43 6.66
C ILE A 40 9.96 20.30 5.60
N SER A 41 10.42 20.57 4.39
CA SER A 41 10.51 19.56 3.34
C SER A 41 11.45 18.42 3.71
N ALA A 42 12.61 18.72 4.31
CA ALA A 42 13.52 17.72 4.82
C ALA A 42 12.91 16.93 5.99
N PHE A 43 12.24 17.62 6.92
CA PHE A 43 11.57 16.98 8.04
C PHE A 43 10.45 16.03 7.55
N ILE A 44 9.60 16.48 6.63
CA ILE A 44 8.56 15.64 6.01
C ILE A 44 9.23 14.47 5.26
N TYR A 45 10.32 14.71 4.54
CA TYR A 45 11.06 13.66 3.82
C TYR A 45 11.61 12.59 4.75
N PHE A 46 12.17 12.98 5.91
CA PHE A 46 12.76 12.05 6.88
C PHE A 46 11.74 11.42 7.84
N ASP A 47 10.71 12.15 8.26
CA ASP A 47 9.78 11.74 9.33
C ASP A 47 8.52 11.06 8.77
N VAL A 48 8.02 11.49 7.61
CA VAL A 48 6.89 10.83 6.90
C VAL A 48 7.35 9.61 6.10
N GLY A 49 8.65 9.26 6.19
CA GLY A 49 9.13 7.94 5.75
C GLY A 49 9.59 7.85 4.30
N PHE A 50 9.73 8.95 3.58
CA PHE A 50 10.38 8.92 2.26
C PHE A 50 11.90 8.70 2.36
N GLY A 51 12.50 8.91 3.56
CA GLY A 51 13.95 8.84 3.77
C GLY A 51 14.49 7.49 4.21
N GLN A 52 13.71 6.61 4.85
CA GLN A 52 14.24 5.36 5.43
C GLN A 52 13.38 4.10 5.24
N GLY A 53 12.22 4.15 4.57
CA GLY A 53 11.37 2.97 4.47
C GLY A 53 10.29 2.96 3.40
N SER A 54 10.04 4.08 2.76
CA SER A 54 8.88 4.23 1.85
C SER A 54 9.23 4.20 0.36
N ILE A 55 10.50 4.11 -0.01
CA ILE A 55 10.83 3.61 -1.34
C ILE A 55 10.77 2.10 -1.18
N PRO A 56 9.75 1.42 -1.73
CA PRO A 56 9.80 -0.03 -1.87
C PRO A 56 11.19 -0.33 -2.35
N ASP A 57 11.82 -1.38 -1.84
CA ASP A 57 13.16 -1.72 -2.30
C ASP A 57 13.04 -2.08 -3.79
N VAL A 58 13.04 -1.01 -4.62
CA VAL A 58 12.83 -1.07 -6.08
C VAL A 58 13.80 -2.08 -6.67
N HIS A 59 14.97 -2.23 -6.04
CA HIS A 59 15.94 -3.23 -6.44
C HIS A 59 15.43 -4.64 -6.17
N LEU A 60 14.83 -4.88 -5.01
CA LEU A 60 14.27 -6.19 -4.65
C LEU A 60 13.02 -6.51 -5.47
N ALA A 61 12.12 -5.54 -5.63
CA ALA A 61 10.93 -5.70 -6.46
C ALA A 61 11.29 -5.95 -7.93
N LYS A 62 12.33 -5.27 -8.46
CA LYS A 62 12.85 -5.49 -9.80
C LYS A 62 13.56 -6.85 -9.93
N LYS A 63 14.27 -7.28 -8.88
CA LYS A 63 14.91 -8.60 -8.84
C LYS A 63 13.84 -9.69 -8.84
N LEU A 64 12.75 -9.53 -8.07
CA LEU A 64 11.61 -10.45 -8.10
C LEU A 64 10.95 -10.51 -9.49
N ALA A 65 10.70 -9.34 -10.10
CA ALA A 65 10.07 -9.28 -11.43
C ALA A 65 10.93 -9.92 -12.52
N ASN A 66 12.25 -9.93 -12.35
CA ASN A 66 13.20 -10.53 -13.30
C ASN A 66 13.65 -11.94 -12.91
N SER A 67 13.24 -12.45 -11.74
CA SER A 67 13.54 -13.82 -11.32
C SER A 67 12.63 -14.77 -12.05
N ASP A 68 13.21 -15.82 -12.64
CA ASP A 68 12.46 -16.90 -13.24
C ASP A 68 12.04 -17.87 -12.11
N PRO A 69 10.72 -18.03 -11.86
CA PRO A 69 10.24 -18.98 -10.86
C PRO A 69 10.63 -20.43 -11.17
N SER A 70 11.00 -20.75 -12.42
CA SER A 70 11.48 -22.06 -12.82
C SER A 70 12.94 -22.33 -12.39
N ASP A 71 13.73 -21.25 -12.13
CA ASP A 71 15.06 -21.34 -11.52
C ASP A 71 14.96 -21.31 -9.99
N LEU A 72 14.45 -22.38 -9.42
CA LEU A 72 14.25 -22.53 -7.98
C LEU A 72 15.49 -22.19 -7.10
N PRO A 73 16.75 -22.56 -7.48
CA PRO A 73 17.92 -22.18 -6.69
C PRO A 73 18.09 -20.67 -6.58
N SER A 74 18.05 -19.94 -7.70
CA SER A 74 18.19 -18.49 -7.71
C SER A 74 17.04 -17.79 -7.00
N TYR A 75 15.83 -18.33 -7.14
CA TYR A 75 14.65 -17.80 -6.47
C TYR A 75 14.71 -18.00 -4.95
N ARG A 76 15.22 -19.13 -4.48
CA ARG A 76 15.45 -19.40 -3.05
C ARG A 76 16.45 -18.41 -2.44
N LEU A 77 17.55 -18.12 -3.14
CA LEU A 77 18.52 -17.11 -2.70
C LEU A 77 17.89 -15.71 -2.61
N PHE A 78 17.01 -15.40 -3.55
CA PHE A 78 16.25 -14.14 -3.48
C PHE A 78 15.36 -14.09 -2.23
N VAL A 79 14.60 -15.14 -1.95
CA VAL A 79 13.71 -15.19 -0.76
C VAL A 79 14.53 -15.08 0.53
N GLN A 80 15.69 -15.75 0.60
CA GLN A 80 16.60 -15.62 1.74
C GLN A 80 17.09 -14.18 1.94
N GLU A 81 17.44 -13.47 0.88
CA GLU A 81 17.83 -12.04 0.97
C GLU A 81 16.69 -11.17 1.51
N VAL A 82 15.43 -11.48 1.13
CA VAL A 82 14.26 -10.80 1.67
C VAL A 82 14.04 -11.14 3.14
N GLU A 83 14.24 -12.41 3.55
CA GLU A 83 14.19 -12.85 4.96
C GLU A 83 15.16 -12.05 5.83
N GLU A 84 16.44 -12.01 5.44
CA GLU A 84 17.49 -11.26 6.16
C GLU A 84 17.14 -9.77 6.31
N ARG A 85 16.54 -9.16 5.28
CA ARG A 85 16.06 -7.79 5.36
C ARG A 85 14.86 -7.61 6.26
N ALA A 86 13.90 -8.52 6.21
CA ALA A 86 12.71 -8.47 7.03
C ALA A 86 13.03 -8.60 8.53
N GLU A 87 14.13 -9.30 8.90
CA GLU A 87 14.62 -9.34 10.28
C GLU A 87 15.04 -7.95 10.78
N THR A 88 15.60 -7.11 9.90
CA THR A 88 16.02 -5.74 10.25
C THR A 88 14.86 -4.74 10.24
N LYS A 89 13.76 -5.07 9.53
CA LYS A 89 12.58 -4.22 9.35
C LYS A 89 11.30 -5.05 9.52
N PRO A 90 10.99 -5.53 10.72
CA PRO A 90 9.88 -6.48 10.95
C PRO A 90 8.50 -5.91 10.65
N ASP A 91 8.34 -4.59 10.66
CA ASP A 91 7.07 -3.91 10.40
C ASP A 91 6.89 -3.47 8.94
N ASP A 92 7.89 -3.72 8.08
CA ASP A 92 7.82 -3.37 6.66
C ASP A 92 6.82 -4.27 5.93
N GLN A 93 5.71 -3.68 5.49
CA GLN A 93 4.61 -4.41 4.85
C GLN A 93 5.00 -4.90 3.44
N ASP A 94 5.88 -4.17 2.74
CA ASP A 94 6.34 -4.55 1.41
C ASP A 94 7.23 -5.80 1.48
N LEU A 95 8.13 -5.87 2.47
CA LEU A 95 8.95 -7.05 2.71
C LEU A 95 8.09 -8.26 3.12
N LYS A 96 7.07 -8.06 3.96
CA LYS A 96 6.10 -9.13 4.31
C LYS A 96 5.37 -9.64 3.07
N PHE A 97 4.96 -8.74 2.18
CA PHE A 97 4.31 -9.13 0.93
C PHE A 97 5.25 -9.91 0.00
N LEU A 98 6.50 -9.43 -0.15
CA LEU A 98 7.52 -10.14 -0.93
C LEU A 98 7.79 -11.54 -0.39
N LEU A 99 7.87 -11.70 0.95
CA LEU A 99 8.02 -13.00 1.60
C LEU A 99 6.81 -13.90 1.36
N ALA A 100 5.59 -13.38 1.56
CA ALA A 100 4.38 -14.16 1.34
C ALA A 100 4.32 -14.73 -0.08
N ARG A 101 4.63 -13.88 -1.07
CA ARG A 101 4.70 -14.28 -2.46
C ARG A 101 5.85 -15.23 -2.73
N GLY A 102 7.04 -14.93 -2.21
CA GLY A 102 8.23 -15.75 -2.36
C GLY A 102 8.03 -17.19 -1.86
N TYR A 103 7.47 -17.35 -0.66
CA TYR A 103 7.12 -18.65 -0.13
C TYR A 103 6.06 -19.38 -0.97
N SER A 104 5.06 -18.64 -1.50
CA SER A 104 4.06 -19.26 -2.38
C SER A 104 4.68 -19.84 -3.64
N GLU A 105 5.60 -19.10 -4.27
CA GLU A 105 6.32 -19.56 -5.48
C GLU A 105 7.29 -20.73 -5.18
N LEU A 106 7.89 -20.76 -3.98
CA LEU A 106 8.71 -21.88 -3.53
C LEU A 106 7.90 -23.11 -3.10
N GLY A 107 6.57 -23.00 -3.02
CA GLY A 107 5.70 -24.06 -2.52
C GLY A 107 5.63 -24.18 -1.00
N ASP A 108 6.25 -23.25 -0.26
CA ASP A 108 6.22 -23.18 1.21
C ASP A 108 4.92 -22.51 1.67
N PHE A 109 3.77 -23.12 1.33
CA PHE A 109 2.45 -22.50 1.52
C PHE A 109 2.11 -22.23 2.99
N ASP A 110 2.62 -23.02 3.93
CA ASP A 110 2.43 -22.77 5.36
C ASP A 110 3.04 -21.42 5.78
N LYS A 111 4.27 -21.13 5.33
CA LYS A 111 4.92 -19.85 5.57
C LYS A 111 4.20 -18.70 4.84
N ALA A 112 3.78 -18.94 3.60
CA ALA A 112 3.01 -17.95 2.82
C ALA A 112 1.71 -17.55 3.54
N VAL A 113 0.95 -18.52 4.05
CA VAL A 113 -0.29 -18.32 4.83
C VAL A 113 -0.03 -17.45 6.05
N LEU A 114 1.07 -17.69 6.78
CA LEU A 114 1.42 -16.87 7.95
C LEU A 114 1.66 -15.41 7.56
N LYS A 115 2.43 -15.18 6.50
CA LYS A 115 2.76 -13.81 6.03
C LYS A 115 1.54 -13.07 5.46
N TYR A 116 0.71 -13.74 4.66
CA TYR A 116 -0.55 -13.15 4.19
C TYR A 116 -1.49 -12.81 5.35
N ARG A 117 -1.56 -13.65 6.38
CA ARG A 117 -2.37 -13.37 7.56
C ARG A 117 -1.88 -12.15 8.35
N GLU A 118 -0.54 -11.98 8.50
CA GLU A 118 0.04 -10.78 9.09
C GLU A 118 -0.34 -9.52 8.31
N LEU A 119 -0.29 -9.57 6.97
CA LEU A 119 -0.68 -8.46 6.10
C LEU A 119 -2.18 -8.12 6.20
N LEU A 120 -3.02 -9.13 6.33
CA LEU A 120 -4.47 -8.93 6.47
C LEU A 120 -4.86 -8.27 7.80
N ILE A 121 -3.98 -8.22 8.81
CA ILE A 121 -4.19 -7.41 10.01
C ILE A 121 -4.18 -5.92 9.66
N SER A 122 -3.25 -5.50 8.79
CA SER A 122 -3.10 -4.10 8.35
C SER A 122 -4.07 -3.75 7.20
N PHE A 123 -4.36 -4.71 6.33
CA PHE A 123 -5.17 -4.51 5.12
C PHE A 123 -6.31 -5.55 5.02
N PRO A 124 -7.27 -5.53 5.96
CA PRO A 124 -8.26 -6.63 6.12
C PRO A 124 -9.24 -6.78 4.95
N ARG A 125 -9.32 -5.80 4.07
CA ARG A 125 -10.23 -5.78 2.93
C ARG A 125 -9.53 -5.63 1.58
N ASP A 126 -8.21 -5.84 1.52
CA ASP A 126 -7.50 -5.86 0.26
C ASP A 126 -7.89 -7.12 -0.53
N PRO A 127 -8.49 -6.97 -1.72
CA PRO A 127 -9.00 -8.11 -2.48
C PRO A 127 -7.88 -9.04 -2.97
N GLY A 128 -6.70 -8.49 -3.31
CA GLY A 128 -5.55 -9.28 -3.75
C GLY A 128 -4.96 -10.11 -2.61
N LEU A 129 -4.82 -9.52 -1.42
CA LEU A 129 -4.33 -10.25 -0.24
C LEU A 129 -5.31 -11.35 0.19
N LEU A 130 -6.62 -11.07 0.18
CA LEU A 130 -7.64 -12.06 0.51
C LEU A 130 -7.60 -13.25 -0.44
N SER A 131 -7.48 -12.98 -1.75
CA SER A 131 -7.38 -14.01 -2.79
C SER A 131 -6.11 -14.84 -2.61
N ASN A 132 -4.95 -14.20 -2.47
CA ASN A 132 -3.67 -14.87 -2.27
C ASN A 132 -3.65 -15.71 -0.99
N TYR A 133 -4.17 -15.17 0.12
CA TYR A 133 -4.30 -15.90 1.37
C TYR A 133 -5.17 -17.14 1.23
N ALA A 134 -6.35 -17.00 0.63
CA ALA A 134 -7.27 -18.13 0.43
C ALA A 134 -6.69 -19.19 -0.50
N GLY A 135 -6.02 -18.77 -1.57
CA GLY A 135 -5.32 -19.69 -2.48
C GLY A 135 -4.18 -20.45 -1.79
N ALA A 136 -3.32 -19.76 -1.06
CA ALA A 136 -2.24 -20.38 -0.29
C ALA A 136 -2.78 -21.35 0.76
N LEU A 137 -3.84 -20.94 1.49
CA LEU A 137 -4.48 -21.79 2.49
C LEU A 137 -5.12 -23.05 1.89
N PHE A 138 -5.73 -22.93 0.71
CA PHE A 138 -6.28 -24.08 -0.02
C PHE A 138 -5.19 -25.08 -0.38
N VAL A 139 -4.06 -24.62 -0.90
CA VAL A 139 -2.94 -25.52 -1.25
C VAL A 139 -2.27 -26.10 0.00
N ALA A 140 -2.06 -25.32 1.07
CA ALA A 140 -1.52 -25.78 2.34
C ALA A 140 -2.39 -26.88 2.99
N ASN A 141 -3.71 -26.86 2.72
CA ASN A 141 -4.64 -27.90 3.16
C ASN A 141 -4.85 -29.01 2.12
N ASN A 142 -3.83 -29.33 1.32
CA ASN A 142 -3.85 -30.40 0.31
C ASN A 142 -4.98 -30.25 -0.74
N ARG A 143 -5.39 -29.00 -1.02
CA ARG A 143 -6.52 -28.66 -1.88
C ARG A 143 -7.87 -29.21 -1.41
N GLU A 144 -8.01 -29.39 -0.10
CA GLU A 144 -9.26 -29.75 0.53
C GLU A 144 -10.01 -28.51 0.98
N MET A 145 -11.33 -28.51 0.79
CA MET A 145 -12.21 -27.43 1.21
C MET A 145 -12.57 -27.57 2.70
N THR A 146 -11.54 -27.42 3.55
CA THR A 146 -11.75 -27.39 5.00
C THR A 146 -12.53 -26.13 5.41
N GLU A 147 -13.11 -26.14 6.62
CA GLU A 147 -13.86 -24.99 7.11
C GLU A 147 -13.07 -23.66 7.13
N PRO A 148 -11.77 -23.63 7.50
CA PRO A 148 -10.96 -22.41 7.36
C PRO A 148 -10.79 -21.95 5.91
N VAL A 149 -10.58 -22.88 4.97
CA VAL A 149 -10.46 -22.58 3.54
C VAL A 149 -11.76 -22.02 3.00
N LEU A 150 -12.88 -22.65 3.32
CA LEU A 150 -14.22 -22.19 2.90
C LEU A 150 -14.46 -20.75 3.33
N ARG A 151 -14.19 -20.43 4.60
CA ARG A 151 -14.33 -19.04 5.11
C ARG A 151 -13.40 -18.06 4.41
N ALA A 152 -12.17 -18.44 4.13
CA ALA A 152 -11.22 -17.57 3.43
C ALA A 152 -11.67 -17.27 2.00
N VAL A 153 -12.12 -18.28 1.26
CA VAL A 153 -12.65 -18.15 -0.11
C VAL A 153 -13.92 -17.30 -0.12
N ASP A 154 -14.84 -17.54 0.81
CA ASP A 154 -16.09 -16.76 0.91
C ASP A 154 -15.81 -15.30 1.29
N ASN A 155 -14.83 -15.05 2.16
CA ASN A 155 -14.40 -13.69 2.48
C ASN A 155 -13.82 -12.98 1.27
N ALA A 156 -12.94 -13.62 0.49
CA ALA A 156 -12.40 -13.05 -0.74
C ALA A 156 -13.50 -12.72 -1.75
N LEU A 157 -14.44 -13.64 -1.99
CA LEU A 157 -15.59 -13.42 -2.88
C LEU A 157 -16.56 -12.36 -2.36
N SER A 158 -16.65 -12.15 -1.05
CA SER A 158 -17.49 -11.08 -0.47
C SER A 158 -16.95 -9.68 -0.79
N VAL A 159 -15.62 -9.55 -0.92
CA VAL A 159 -14.94 -8.30 -1.26
C VAL A 159 -14.82 -8.15 -2.78
N ASN A 160 -14.44 -9.21 -3.48
CA ASN A 160 -14.37 -9.26 -4.94
C ASN A 160 -15.23 -10.40 -5.49
N PRO A 161 -16.54 -10.15 -5.78
CA PRO A 161 -17.43 -11.17 -6.32
C PRO A 161 -17.06 -11.69 -7.71
N LYS A 162 -16.07 -11.07 -8.38
CA LYS A 162 -15.55 -11.44 -9.70
C LYS A 162 -14.16 -12.08 -9.64
N ASP A 163 -13.75 -12.56 -8.48
CA ASP A 163 -12.47 -13.24 -8.31
C ASP A 163 -12.50 -14.62 -9.00
N VAL A 164 -11.92 -14.71 -10.18
CA VAL A 164 -11.88 -15.92 -10.98
C VAL A 164 -11.18 -17.06 -10.25
N ALA A 165 -10.05 -16.78 -9.58
CA ALA A 165 -9.30 -17.81 -8.86
C ALA A 165 -10.14 -18.42 -7.71
N MET A 166 -10.88 -17.61 -6.98
CA MET A 166 -11.76 -18.10 -5.91
C MET A 166 -12.96 -18.89 -6.45
N MET A 167 -13.50 -18.48 -7.60
CA MET A 167 -14.56 -19.24 -8.28
C MET A 167 -14.05 -20.60 -8.77
N GLU A 168 -12.83 -20.65 -9.30
CA GLU A 168 -12.18 -21.91 -9.70
C GLU A 168 -11.96 -22.85 -8.52
N ILE A 169 -11.51 -22.33 -7.37
CA ILE A 169 -11.38 -23.13 -6.14
C ILE A 169 -12.74 -23.72 -5.73
N LYS A 170 -13.81 -22.93 -5.77
CA LYS A 170 -15.18 -23.41 -5.49
C LYS A 170 -15.60 -24.49 -6.48
N ALA A 171 -15.28 -24.34 -7.77
CA ALA A 171 -15.58 -25.34 -8.79
C ALA A 171 -14.83 -26.66 -8.54
N ILE A 172 -13.50 -26.57 -8.26
CA ILE A 172 -12.66 -27.73 -7.94
C ILE A 172 -13.20 -28.48 -6.72
N ALA A 173 -13.54 -27.76 -5.66
CA ALA A 173 -14.14 -28.35 -4.45
C ALA A 173 -15.47 -29.06 -4.76
N SER A 174 -16.35 -28.42 -5.56
CA SER A 174 -17.60 -29.03 -5.96
C SER A 174 -17.41 -30.31 -6.81
N MET A 175 -16.33 -30.38 -7.59
CA MET A 175 -15.95 -31.60 -8.31
C MET A 175 -15.49 -32.72 -7.35
N ALA A 176 -14.71 -32.40 -6.33
CA ALA A 176 -14.28 -33.34 -5.30
C ALA A 176 -15.50 -33.94 -4.59
N ASP A 177 -16.50 -33.13 -4.29
CA ASP A 177 -17.80 -33.54 -3.71
C ASP A 177 -18.72 -34.25 -4.70
N LYS A 178 -18.27 -34.55 -5.91
CA LYS A 178 -19.05 -35.14 -7.01
C LYS A 178 -20.29 -34.32 -7.42
N ASN A 179 -20.36 -33.05 -7.04
CA ASN A 179 -21.45 -32.15 -7.40
C ASN A 179 -21.14 -31.43 -8.74
N LYS A 180 -21.32 -32.17 -9.84
CA LYS A 180 -21.03 -31.67 -11.20
C LYS A 180 -21.82 -30.40 -11.55
N ALA A 181 -23.08 -30.30 -11.09
CA ALA A 181 -23.92 -29.14 -11.40
C ALA A 181 -23.37 -27.86 -10.75
N ALA A 182 -22.98 -27.94 -9.47
CA ALA A 182 -22.36 -26.81 -8.77
C ALA A 182 -21.00 -26.45 -9.38
N ALA A 183 -20.17 -27.44 -9.72
CA ALA A 183 -18.91 -27.21 -10.39
C ALA A 183 -19.07 -26.45 -11.72
N LEU A 184 -20.00 -26.89 -12.57
CA LEU A 184 -20.30 -26.23 -13.83
C LEU A 184 -20.78 -24.78 -13.62
N ALA A 185 -21.67 -24.56 -12.65
CA ALA A 185 -22.15 -23.22 -12.34
C ALA A 185 -21.05 -22.27 -11.88
N TRP A 186 -20.05 -22.74 -11.11
CA TRP A 186 -18.90 -21.95 -10.71
C TRP A 186 -17.95 -21.65 -11.90
N PHE A 187 -17.66 -22.64 -12.76
CA PHE A 187 -16.86 -22.41 -13.96
C PHE A 187 -17.52 -21.43 -14.93
N GLN A 188 -18.84 -21.48 -15.07
CA GLN A 188 -19.58 -20.53 -15.89
C GLN A 188 -19.53 -19.09 -15.34
N LYS A 189 -19.43 -18.93 -14.04
CA LYS A 189 -19.26 -17.60 -13.41
C LYS A 189 -17.84 -17.07 -13.59
N ALA A 190 -16.87 -17.95 -13.72
CA ALA A 190 -15.45 -17.59 -13.88
C ALA A 190 -15.11 -17.16 -15.32
N LEU A 191 -15.96 -17.47 -16.31
CA LEU A 191 -15.83 -17.06 -17.72
C LEU A 191 -16.38 -15.66 -17.97
#